data_e082bfc02610b87cc884f527b91140e4
#
_entry.id   e082bfc02610b87cc884f527b91140e4
#
_cell.length_a   1.000
_cell.length_b   1.000
_cell.length_c   1.000
_cell.angle_alpha   90.00
_cell.angle_beta   90.00
_cell.angle_gamma   90.00
#
_symmetry.space_group_name_H-M   'P 1'
#
loop_
_entity.id
_entity.type
_entity.pdbx_description
1 polymer ?
#
loop_
_entity_poly.entity_id
_entity_poly.type
_entity_poly.pdbx_seq_one_letter_code
_entity_poly.pdbx_strand_id
1 'polypeptide(L)'
;IGEEDDGKDLIQVLGDYKKAWADKIPNFQLQKRLTGVEVAVGAFFNGNEFVHPININFEHKKLFPKNLGPSTGEMGTTMFWSGPNRLFNSTLRKFEHKFAEEGFVGYIDINTIVNNYGIYPLEWTSRFGYPTISIQQDSFLTPIGEFFYELAHGLKPKWRVKSGFHI
;
A
#
# COMPACT_ATOMS: atom_id res chain seq x y z
N ILE A 1 8.23 10.42 -12.43
CA ILE A 1 8.73 10.62 -13.82
C ILE A 1 7.54 11.13 -14.64
N GLY A 2 7.76 12.10 -15.53
CA GLY A 2 6.70 12.72 -16.30
C GLY A 2 6.06 13.90 -15.56
N GLU A 3 6.80 15.00 -15.42
CA GLU A 3 6.31 16.24 -14.77
C GLU A 3 5.88 17.28 -15.80
N GLU A 4 6.37 17.19 -17.03
CA GLU A 4 6.02 18.09 -18.11
C GLU A 4 4.72 17.67 -18.81
N ASP A 5 3.85 18.63 -19.05
CA ASP A 5 2.54 18.38 -19.68
C ASP A 5 2.64 17.87 -21.14
N ASP A 6 3.73 18.18 -21.84
CA ASP A 6 4.00 17.72 -23.19
C ASP A 6 4.71 16.36 -23.26
N GLY A 7 5.08 15.80 -22.10
CA GLY A 7 5.69 14.47 -21.96
C GLY A 7 7.11 14.35 -22.49
N LYS A 8 7.80 15.43 -22.83
CA LYS A 8 9.16 15.38 -23.38
C LYS A 8 10.15 14.74 -22.41
N ASP A 9 10.04 15.07 -21.13
CA ASP A 9 10.85 14.47 -20.05
C ASP A 9 10.66 12.96 -19.99
N LEU A 10 9.43 12.48 -20.13
CA LEU A 10 9.12 11.05 -20.17
C LEU A 10 9.69 10.37 -21.42
N ILE A 11 9.54 11.00 -22.60
CA ILE A 11 10.09 10.47 -23.86
C ILE A 11 11.61 10.35 -23.77
N GLN A 12 12.29 11.34 -23.21
CA GLN A 12 13.74 11.31 -23.01
C GLN A 12 14.16 10.15 -22.09
N VAL A 13 13.51 10.00 -20.93
CA VAL A 13 13.80 8.92 -19.99
C VAL A 13 13.57 7.55 -20.61
N LEU A 14 12.47 7.36 -21.33
CA LEU A 14 12.20 6.10 -22.04
C LEU A 14 13.23 5.82 -23.14
N GLY A 15 13.70 6.86 -23.86
CA GLY A 15 14.76 6.75 -24.84
C GLY A 15 16.08 6.28 -24.23
N ASP A 16 16.43 6.79 -23.06
CA ASP A 16 17.65 6.40 -22.33
C ASP A 16 17.50 4.99 -21.73
N TYR A 17 16.34 4.62 -21.22
CA TYR A 17 16.07 3.25 -20.77
C TYR A 17 16.16 2.23 -21.91
N LYS A 18 15.64 2.57 -23.10
CA LYS A 18 15.75 1.71 -24.28
C LYS A 18 17.21 1.41 -24.63
N LYS A 19 18.11 2.38 -24.48
CA LYS A 19 19.55 2.20 -24.78
C LYS A 19 20.28 1.39 -23.73
N ALA A 20 19.97 1.62 -22.43
CA ALA A 20 20.76 1.10 -21.33
C ALA A 20 20.16 -0.15 -20.65
N TRP A 21 18.83 -0.36 -20.75
CA TRP A 21 18.08 -1.30 -19.92
C TRP A 21 17.11 -2.20 -20.67
N ALA A 22 17.03 -2.10 -22.01
CA ALA A 22 16.03 -2.84 -22.79
C ALA A 22 16.04 -4.36 -22.50
N ASP A 23 17.23 -4.94 -22.32
CA ASP A 23 17.37 -6.36 -22.02
C ASP A 23 17.04 -6.72 -20.56
N LYS A 24 17.04 -5.73 -19.65
CA LYS A 24 16.80 -5.92 -18.21
C LYS A 24 15.36 -5.60 -17.82
N ILE A 25 14.69 -4.73 -18.58
CA ILE A 25 13.31 -4.30 -18.32
C ILE A 25 12.49 -4.54 -19.60
N PRO A 26 12.07 -5.79 -19.84
CA PRO A 26 11.35 -6.15 -21.07
C PRO A 26 9.93 -5.56 -21.11
N ASN A 27 9.35 -5.27 -19.96
CA ASN A 27 7.98 -4.75 -19.83
C ASN A 27 7.94 -3.55 -18.89
N PHE A 28 7.16 -2.55 -19.23
CA PHE A 28 6.86 -1.40 -18.38
C PHE A 28 5.42 -0.97 -18.58
N GLN A 29 4.90 -0.24 -17.61
CA GLN A 29 3.54 0.29 -17.63
C GLN A 29 3.56 1.81 -17.69
N LEU A 30 2.72 2.37 -18.55
CA LEU A 30 2.41 3.79 -18.57
C LEU A 30 1.10 4.03 -17.83
N GLN A 31 1.12 4.94 -16.86
CA GLN A 31 -0.05 5.36 -16.11
C GLN A 31 -0.29 6.85 -16.33
N LYS A 32 -1.56 7.25 -16.39
CA LYS A 32 -1.91 8.67 -16.37
C LYS A 32 -1.44 9.30 -15.08
N ARG A 33 -0.73 10.43 -15.17
CA ARG A 33 -0.41 11.23 -13.99
C ARG A 33 -1.68 11.77 -13.35
N LEU A 34 -1.81 11.57 -12.06
CA LEU A 34 -2.94 12.01 -11.27
C LEU A 34 -2.44 12.86 -10.10
N THR A 35 -3.24 13.85 -9.72
CA THR A 35 -3.04 14.66 -8.52
C THR A 35 -4.10 14.28 -7.49
N GLY A 36 -3.73 14.27 -6.22
CA GLY A 36 -4.62 13.90 -5.14
C GLY A 36 -3.85 13.58 -3.86
N VAL A 37 -4.53 12.98 -2.91
CA VAL A 37 -3.92 12.48 -1.68
C VAL A 37 -3.48 11.03 -1.92
N GLU A 38 -2.19 10.77 -1.72
CA GLU A 38 -1.68 9.41 -1.71
C GLU A 38 -2.04 8.77 -0.37
N VAL A 39 -2.74 7.66 -0.43
CA VAL A 39 -3.20 6.93 0.74
C VAL A 39 -3.24 5.43 0.43
N ALA A 40 -2.69 4.63 1.32
CA ALA A 40 -2.77 3.18 1.21
C ALA A 40 -3.82 2.62 2.18
N VAL A 41 -4.38 1.50 1.78
CA VAL A 41 -5.20 0.65 2.63
C VAL A 41 -4.62 -0.75 2.65
N GLY A 42 -4.34 -1.24 3.85
CA GLY A 42 -3.77 -2.55 4.07
C GLY A 42 -4.61 -3.38 5.03
N ALA A 43 -4.55 -4.68 4.89
CA ALA A 43 -5.23 -5.60 5.78
C ALA A 43 -4.52 -6.96 5.83
N PHE A 44 -4.74 -7.68 6.91
CA PHE A 44 -4.34 -9.08 7.02
C PHE A 44 -5.41 -9.97 6.39
N PHE A 45 -4.97 -11.02 5.73
CA PHE A 45 -5.82 -12.02 5.11
C PHE A 45 -5.44 -13.41 5.63
N ASN A 46 -6.44 -14.18 6.07
CA ASN A 46 -6.22 -15.47 6.75
C ASN A 46 -6.40 -16.70 5.84
N GLY A 47 -6.42 -16.51 4.53
CA GLY A 47 -6.70 -17.56 3.56
C GLY A 47 -8.17 -17.67 3.13
N ASN A 48 -9.09 -17.02 3.86
CA ASN A 48 -10.52 -17.06 3.57
C ASN A 48 -11.14 -15.66 3.50
N GLU A 49 -10.78 -14.79 4.44
CA GLU A 49 -11.35 -13.44 4.56
C GLU A 49 -10.34 -12.44 5.09
N PHE A 50 -10.60 -11.15 4.88
CA PHE A 50 -9.84 -10.09 5.51
C PHE A 50 -10.14 -9.99 7.00
N VAL A 51 -9.07 -9.89 7.79
CA VAL A 51 -9.13 -9.74 9.25
C VAL A 51 -9.20 -8.26 9.61
N HIS A 52 -10.15 -7.90 10.43
CA HIS A 52 -10.36 -6.51 10.87
C HIS A 52 -9.80 -6.27 12.28
N PRO A 53 -9.38 -5.02 12.58
CA PRO A 53 -9.45 -3.80 11.77
C PRO A 53 -8.47 -3.76 10.61
N ILE A 54 -8.75 -2.90 9.63
CA ILE A 54 -7.85 -2.62 8.51
C ILE A 54 -6.93 -1.44 8.82
N ASN A 55 -5.81 -1.35 8.12
CA ASN A 55 -4.86 -0.26 8.23
C ASN A 55 -5.10 0.79 7.14
N ILE A 56 -5.11 2.05 7.53
CA ILE A 56 -5.03 3.20 6.61
C ILE A 56 -3.72 3.91 6.89
N ASN A 57 -2.93 4.15 5.85
CA ASN A 57 -1.65 4.83 6.01
C ASN A 57 -1.42 5.92 4.95
N PHE A 58 -0.68 6.93 5.37
CA PHE A 58 -0.23 8.05 4.55
C PHE A 58 1.29 8.08 4.60
N GLU A 59 1.92 7.81 3.49
CA GLU A 59 3.36 7.70 3.37
C GLU A 59 3.97 9.03 2.92
N HIS A 60 5.06 9.45 3.57
CA HIS A 60 5.89 10.53 3.10
C HIS A 60 7.05 9.95 2.28
N LYS A 61 7.01 10.12 0.97
CA LYS A 61 7.99 9.53 0.04
C LYS A 61 9.13 10.47 -0.36
N LYS A 62 8.94 11.78 -0.25
CA LYS A 62 9.98 12.74 -0.63
C LYS A 62 11.09 12.81 0.42
N LEU A 63 12.34 12.94 -0.05
CA LEU A 63 13.53 12.95 0.80
C LEU A 63 13.51 14.09 1.84
N PHE A 64 12.94 15.24 1.48
CA PHE A 64 12.91 16.40 2.35
C PHE A 64 11.47 16.78 2.74
N PRO A 65 11.30 17.51 3.87
CA PRO A 65 10.02 18.08 4.28
C PRO A 65 9.37 18.90 3.16
N LYS A 66 8.06 19.15 3.28
CA LYS A 66 7.25 19.91 2.30
C LYS A 66 7.22 19.28 0.89
N ASN A 67 7.37 17.97 0.79
CA ASN A 67 7.38 17.23 -0.48
C ASN A 67 8.49 17.68 -1.44
N LEU A 68 9.67 18.01 -0.92
CA LEU A 68 10.82 18.43 -1.71
C LEU A 68 11.80 17.29 -1.95
N GLY A 69 12.57 17.41 -3.05
CA GLY A 69 13.62 16.45 -3.41
C GLY A 69 13.10 15.20 -4.13
N PRO A 70 13.99 14.23 -4.36
CA PRO A 70 13.64 12.99 -5.06
C PRO A 70 12.66 12.16 -4.25
N SER A 71 11.89 11.33 -4.94
CA SER A 71 11.08 10.30 -4.31
C SER A 71 11.98 9.17 -3.79
N THR A 72 11.69 8.69 -2.59
CA THR A 72 12.31 7.54 -1.94
C THR A 72 11.32 6.39 -1.87
N GLY A 73 11.68 5.26 -1.27
CA GLY A 73 10.73 4.20 -0.96
C GLY A 73 9.69 4.70 0.05
N GLU A 74 10.16 5.17 1.22
CA GLU A 74 9.33 5.74 2.27
C GLU A 74 10.23 6.43 3.30
N MET A 75 9.90 7.64 3.71
CA MET A 75 10.64 8.42 4.71
C MET A 75 9.94 8.46 6.07
N GLY A 76 8.65 8.20 6.09
CA GLY A 76 7.84 8.17 7.29
C GLY A 76 6.39 7.90 6.97
N THR A 77 5.64 7.46 7.98
CA THR A 77 4.24 7.08 7.82
C THR A 77 3.41 7.58 8.98
N THR A 78 2.23 8.07 8.67
CA THR A 78 1.15 8.24 9.64
C THR A 78 0.06 7.23 9.33
N MET A 79 -0.34 6.45 10.31
CA MET A 79 -1.36 5.42 10.14
C MET A 79 -2.42 5.43 11.22
N PHE A 80 -3.54 4.78 10.95
CA PHE A 80 -4.55 4.43 11.94
C PHE A 80 -5.27 3.14 11.56
N TRP A 81 -5.83 2.48 12.57
CA TRP A 81 -6.69 1.32 12.37
C TRP A 81 -8.15 1.76 12.22
N SER A 82 -8.85 1.11 11.30
CA SER A 82 -10.23 1.46 10.95
C SER A 82 -11.07 0.20 10.74
N GLY A 83 -12.36 0.29 10.97
CA GLY A 83 -13.30 -0.64 10.38
C GLY A 83 -13.32 -0.52 8.86
N PRO A 84 -13.98 -1.46 8.15
CA PRO A 84 -14.16 -1.37 6.70
C PRO A 84 -14.74 -0.02 6.30
N ASN A 85 -14.06 0.66 5.38
CA ASN A 85 -14.42 1.97 4.89
C ASN A 85 -14.54 2.00 3.36
N ARG A 86 -14.87 3.17 2.78
CA ARG A 86 -15.04 3.31 1.34
C ARG A 86 -13.77 2.92 0.55
N LEU A 87 -12.59 3.28 1.03
CA LEU A 87 -11.34 2.95 0.35
C LEU A 87 -11.15 1.44 0.29
N PHE A 88 -11.26 0.75 1.43
CA PHE A 88 -11.21 -0.70 1.51
C PHE A 88 -12.24 -1.39 0.61
N ASN A 89 -13.51 -0.98 0.71
CA ASN A 89 -14.59 -1.58 -0.06
C ASN A 89 -14.45 -1.37 -1.58
N SER A 90 -13.81 -0.28 -1.99
CA SER A 90 -13.60 0.04 -3.41
C SER A 90 -12.34 -0.61 -4.00
N THR A 91 -11.47 -1.15 -3.17
CA THR A 91 -10.18 -1.72 -3.53
C THR A 91 -10.03 -3.17 -3.05
N LEU A 92 -9.39 -3.42 -1.91
CA LEU A 92 -9.02 -4.74 -1.38
C LEU A 92 -10.21 -5.69 -1.33
N ARG A 93 -11.37 -5.25 -0.82
CA ARG A 93 -12.56 -6.07 -0.66
C ARG A 93 -13.02 -6.74 -1.97
N LYS A 94 -12.82 -6.09 -3.10
CA LYS A 94 -13.22 -6.63 -4.40
C LYS A 94 -12.42 -7.86 -4.83
N PHE A 95 -11.26 -8.05 -4.24
CA PHE A 95 -10.35 -9.15 -4.57
C PHE A 95 -10.34 -10.26 -3.52
N GLU A 96 -11.20 -10.17 -2.49
CA GLU A 96 -11.23 -11.13 -1.39
C GLU A 96 -11.36 -12.59 -1.87
N HIS A 97 -12.27 -12.83 -2.82
CA HIS A 97 -12.44 -14.16 -3.42
C HIS A 97 -11.20 -14.64 -4.18
N LYS A 98 -10.50 -13.74 -4.86
CA LYS A 98 -9.27 -14.09 -5.59
C LYS A 98 -8.14 -14.48 -4.64
N PHE A 99 -7.98 -13.75 -3.54
CA PHE A 99 -7.00 -14.09 -2.52
C PHE A 99 -7.30 -15.45 -1.87
N ALA A 100 -8.58 -15.76 -1.65
CA ALA A 100 -9.00 -17.07 -1.14
C ALA A 100 -8.74 -18.20 -2.15
N GLU A 101 -9.06 -17.99 -3.43
CA GLU A 101 -8.78 -18.95 -4.51
C GLU A 101 -7.28 -19.27 -4.64
N GLU A 102 -6.42 -18.26 -4.48
CA GLU A 102 -4.95 -18.39 -4.54
C GLU A 102 -4.32 -18.88 -3.22
N GLY A 103 -5.11 -19.07 -2.17
CA GLY A 103 -4.65 -19.50 -0.85
C GLY A 103 -3.72 -18.49 -0.18
N PHE A 104 -3.88 -17.19 -0.48
CA PHE A 104 -3.05 -16.15 0.09
C PHE A 104 -3.26 -16.04 1.60
N VAL A 105 -2.18 -15.99 2.37
CA VAL A 105 -2.19 -15.69 3.81
C VAL A 105 -1.11 -14.66 4.09
N GLY A 106 -1.48 -13.57 4.76
CA GLY A 106 -0.51 -12.54 5.12
C GLY A 106 -1.07 -11.13 5.10
N TYR A 107 -0.15 -10.15 5.07
CA TYR A 107 -0.50 -8.74 4.91
C TYR A 107 -0.43 -8.34 3.45
N ILE A 108 -1.41 -7.58 3.02
CA ILE A 108 -1.44 -6.97 1.70
C ILE A 108 -1.99 -5.56 1.79
N ASP A 109 -1.39 -4.66 1.07
CA ASP A 109 -1.94 -3.32 0.88
C ASP A 109 -2.00 -2.90 -0.58
N ILE A 110 -2.72 -1.83 -0.82
CA ILE A 110 -2.78 -1.17 -2.11
C ILE A 110 -2.62 0.33 -1.91
N ASN A 111 -1.60 0.89 -2.56
CA ASN A 111 -1.40 2.32 -2.63
C ASN A 111 -2.32 2.95 -3.66
N THR A 112 -2.89 4.09 -3.34
CA THR A 112 -3.87 4.78 -4.19
C THR A 112 -3.63 6.28 -4.19
N ILE A 113 -4.06 6.96 -5.26
CA ILE A 113 -4.32 8.41 -5.26
C ILE A 113 -5.82 8.62 -5.16
N VAL A 114 -6.24 9.42 -4.20
CA VAL A 114 -7.64 9.78 -3.99
C VAL A 114 -7.84 11.27 -4.26
N ASN A 115 -8.84 11.58 -5.07
CA ASN A 115 -9.25 12.95 -5.35
C ASN A 115 -10.77 13.07 -5.50
N ASN A 116 -11.28 14.24 -5.89
CA ASN A 116 -12.72 14.48 -6.04
C ASN A 116 -13.39 13.63 -7.12
N TYR A 117 -12.61 13.05 -8.04
CA TYR A 117 -13.12 12.26 -9.15
C TYR A 117 -13.13 10.76 -8.86
N GLY A 118 -12.26 10.28 -7.94
CA GLY A 118 -12.24 8.86 -7.64
C GLY A 118 -11.05 8.39 -6.80
N ILE A 119 -10.95 7.06 -6.76
CA ILE A 119 -9.88 6.30 -6.13
C ILE A 119 -9.13 5.59 -7.24
N TYR A 120 -7.83 5.87 -7.36
CA TYR A 120 -6.99 5.37 -8.44
C TYR A 120 -5.87 4.51 -7.86
N PRO A 121 -5.90 3.19 -8.08
CA PRO A 121 -4.84 2.29 -7.64
C PRO A 121 -3.50 2.61 -8.29
N LEU A 122 -2.41 2.53 -7.53
CA LEU A 122 -1.04 2.69 -8.00
C LEU A 122 -0.33 1.35 -8.07
N GLU A 123 -0.15 0.71 -6.91
CA GLU A 123 0.58 -0.55 -6.80
C GLU A 123 0.04 -1.42 -5.67
N TRP A 124 0.24 -2.73 -5.81
CA TRP A 124 0.02 -3.71 -4.76
C TRP A 124 1.31 -3.98 -4.01
N THR A 125 1.20 -4.09 -2.68
CA THR A 125 2.31 -4.52 -1.82
C THR A 125 1.87 -5.73 -1.01
N SER A 126 2.41 -6.90 -1.36
CA SER A 126 2.10 -8.18 -0.68
C SER A 126 3.14 -8.53 0.39
N ARG A 127 3.65 -7.56 1.08
CA ARG A 127 4.63 -7.63 2.15
C ARG A 127 4.41 -6.52 3.15
N PHE A 128 5.06 -6.59 4.30
CA PHE A 128 5.07 -5.47 5.24
C PHE A 128 5.81 -4.26 4.66
N GLY A 129 5.25 -3.08 4.87
CA GLY A 129 5.91 -1.80 4.61
C GLY A 129 6.92 -1.47 5.71
N TYR A 130 7.97 -0.75 5.38
CA TYR A 130 8.90 -0.18 6.34
C TYR A 130 8.90 1.36 6.15
N PRO A 131 8.69 2.16 7.21
CA PRO A 131 8.62 1.81 8.63
C PRO A 131 7.23 1.36 9.14
N THR A 132 6.22 1.29 8.29
CA THR A 132 4.81 1.01 8.66
C THR A 132 4.68 -0.21 9.58
N ILE A 133 5.42 -1.29 9.35
CA ILE A 133 5.34 -2.50 10.20
C ILE A 133 5.74 -2.22 11.66
N SER A 134 6.76 -1.40 11.89
CA SER A 134 7.19 -1.05 13.24
C SER A 134 6.09 -0.27 13.98
N ILE A 135 5.43 0.65 13.28
CA ILE A 135 4.31 1.43 13.81
C ILE A 135 3.11 0.52 14.09
N GLN A 136 2.83 -0.42 13.18
CA GLN A 136 1.78 -1.42 13.39
C GLN A 136 2.06 -2.26 14.64
N GLN A 137 3.29 -2.78 14.81
CA GLN A 137 3.68 -3.58 15.96
C GLN A 137 3.46 -2.83 17.28
N ASP A 138 3.86 -1.58 17.36
CA ASP A 138 3.66 -0.75 18.55
C ASP A 138 2.19 -0.50 18.87
N SER A 139 1.32 -0.58 17.88
CA SER A 139 -0.12 -0.39 18.04
C SER A 139 -0.87 -1.64 18.48
N PHE A 140 -0.26 -2.84 18.43
CA PHE A 140 -0.89 -4.07 18.86
C PHE A 140 -1.04 -4.11 20.40
N LEU A 141 -2.22 -4.51 20.86
CA LEU A 141 -2.51 -4.81 22.27
C LEU A 141 -2.59 -6.32 22.53
N THR A 142 -2.75 -7.11 21.48
CA THR A 142 -2.69 -8.57 21.50
C THR A 142 -1.25 -9.01 21.21
N PRO A 143 -0.72 -10.07 21.84
CA PRO A 143 0.58 -10.60 21.50
C PRO A 143 0.68 -10.93 20.01
N ILE A 144 1.64 -10.30 19.33
CA ILE A 144 1.73 -10.38 17.87
C ILE A 144 2.01 -11.81 17.35
N GLY A 145 2.74 -12.60 18.14
CA GLY A 145 3.00 -14.00 17.80
C GLY A 145 1.75 -14.86 17.84
N GLU A 146 0.85 -14.61 18.79
CA GLU A 146 -0.45 -15.28 18.86
C GLU A 146 -1.32 -14.90 17.66
N PHE A 147 -1.39 -13.62 17.34
CA PHE A 147 -2.10 -13.13 16.16
C PHE A 147 -1.61 -13.79 14.87
N PHE A 148 -0.30 -13.84 14.63
CA PHE A 148 0.24 -14.45 13.42
C PHE A 148 0.07 -15.96 13.40
N TYR A 149 0.14 -16.62 14.55
CA TYR A 149 -0.16 -18.04 14.63
C TYR A 149 -1.60 -18.34 14.19
N GLU A 150 -2.56 -17.62 14.73
CA GLU A 150 -3.98 -17.79 14.36
C GLU A 150 -4.20 -17.45 12.88
N LEU A 151 -3.61 -16.37 12.39
CA LEU A 151 -3.71 -15.95 10.98
C LEU A 151 -3.20 -17.07 10.04
N ALA A 152 -2.02 -17.61 10.34
CA ALA A 152 -1.38 -18.64 9.51
C ALA A 152 -2.16 -19.97 9.49
N HIS A 153 -2.97 -20.23 10.50
CA HIS A 153 -3.84 -21.41 10.56
C HIS A 153 -5.25 -21.17 10.01
N GLY A 154 -5.46 -20.05 9.32
CA GLY A 154 -6.76 -19.72 8.72
C GLY A 154 -7.84 -19.36 9.74
N LEU A 155 -7.44 -19.12 10.99
CA LEU A 155 -8.37 -18.71 12.03
C LEU A 155 -8.69 -17.22 11.88
N LYS A 156 -9.74 -16.78 12.55
CA LYS A 156 -10.11 -15.37 12.62
C LYS A 156 -9.63 -14.79 13.96
N PRO A 157 -8.44 -14.16 14.00
CA PRO A 157 -7.88 -13.64 15.24
C PRO A 157 -8.82 -12.64 15.90
N LYS A 158 -9.05 -12.82 17.20
CA LYS A 158 -9.70 -11.80 18.05
C LYS A 158 -8.63 -10.90 18.63
N TRP A 159 -8.22 -9.93 17.88
CA TRP A 159 -7.14 -9.04 18.24
C TRP A 159 -7.59 -7.63 18.54
N ARG A 160 -6.78 -6.88 19.26
CA ARG A 160 -7.04 -5.50 19.65
C ARG A 160 -5.84 -4.63 19.32
N VAL A 161 -6.13 -3.40 18.98
CA VAL A 161 -5.15 -2.37 18.64
C VAL A 161 -5.42 -1.08 19.42
N LYS A 162 -4.40 -0.27 19.60
CA LYS A 162 -4.54 1.09 20.11
C LYS A 162 -5.34 1.92 19.11
N SER A 163 -6.22 2.77 19.62
CA SER A 163 -6.96 3.74 18.83
C SER A 163 -6.12 5.01 18.58
N GLY A 164 -6.49 5.78 17.57
CA GLY A 164 -5.86 7.04 17.22
C GLY A 164 -4.87 6.92 16.06
N PHE A 165 -4.13 8.02 15.84
CA PHE A 165 -3.06 8.06 14.85
C PHE A 165 -1.75 7.56 15.47
N HIS A 166 -0.98 6.85 14.66
CA HIS A 166 0.34 6.34 14.99
C HIS A 166 1.34 6.87 13.95
N ILE A 167 2.52 7.26 14.41
CA ILE A 167 3.57 7.87 13.59
C ILE A 167 4.90 7.19 13.89
#